data_3fdb977e9abb0d0378d5362601c1dbc2
#
_entry.id   3fdb977e9abb0d0378d5362601c1dbc2
#
_cell.length_a   1.000
_cell.length_b   1.000
_cell.length_c   1.000
_cell.angle_alpha   90.00
_cell.angle_beta   90.00
_cell.angle_gamma   90.00
#
_symmetry.space_group_name_H-M   'P 1'
#
loop_
_entity.id
_entity.type
_entity.pdbx_description
1 polymer ?
#
loop_
_entity_poly.entity_id
_entity_poly.type
_entity_poly.pdbx_seq_one_letter_code
_entity_poly.pdbx_strand_id
1 'polypeptide(L)'
;MKKQRKIVIAVSGLIIAVIIVFIIQNIVNTPKGGVCIEEGRIVNDSAPFTSLEVKDAMSELKSIFEKSYAGCSISDMWYTQTGGENYKTASDSKITLHTKIITGNKKIGKMNRNATYNDWKWIFQKTDENGKWQLISDGYTP
;
A
#
# COMPACT_ATOMS: atom_id res chain seq x y z
N MET A 1 -18.37 54.50 -9.97
CA MET A 1 -17.93 53.66 -8.81
C MET A 1 -18.73 52.35 -8.65
N LYS A 2 -20.06 52.32 -8.72
CA LYS A 2 -20.84 51.04 -8.53
C LYS A 2 -20.57 49.95 -9.57
N LYS A 3 -20.24 50.30 -10.83
CA LYS A 3 -20.00 49.32 -11.91
C LYS A 3 -18.65 48.59 -11.76
N GLN A 4 -17.60 49.29 -11.31
CA GLN A 4 -16.27 48.67 -11.04
C GLN A 4 -16.29 47.71 -9.85
N ARG A 5 -17.04 48.02 -8.78
CA ARG A 5 -17.18 47.10 -7.63
C ARG A 5 -17.87 45.77 -8.00
N LYS A 6 -18.85 45.80 -8.90
CA LYS A 6 -19.51 44.59 -9.39
C LYS A 6 -18.58 43.69 -10.21
N ILE A 7 -17.71 44.28 -11.02
CA ILE A 7 -16.72 43.53 -11.83
C ILE A 7 -15.66 42.89 -10.93
N VAL A 8 -15.14 43.59 -9.91
CA VAL A 8 -14.16 43.05 -8.97
C VAL A 8 -14.74 41.86 -8.18
N ILE A 9 -15.98 41.93 -7.73
CA ILE A 9 -16.66 40.85 -7.00
C ILE A 9 -16.90 39.63 -7.93
N ALA A 10 -17.25 39.84 -9.18
CA ALA A 10 -17.45 38.76 -10.14
C ALA A 10 -16.14 38.04 -10.49
N VAL A 11 -15.03 38.78 -10.66
CA VAL A 11 -13.71 38.23 -10.96
C VAL A 11 -13.16 37.45 -9.76
N SER A 12 -13.29 37.98 -8.55
CA SER A 12 -12.83 37.28 -7.34
C SER A 12 -13.62 35.98 -7.10
N GLY A 13 -14.93 35.99 -7.33
CA GLY A 13 -15.75 34.76 -7.24
C GLY A 13 -15.34 33.69 -8.24
N LEU A 14 -15.01 34.06 -9.47
CA LEU A 14 -14.53 33.14 -10.50
C LEU A 14 -13.18 32.51 -10.13
N ILE A 15 -12.25 33.31 -9.61
CA ILE A 15 -10.93 32.79 -9.18
C ILE A 15 -11.07 31.80 -8.02
N ILE A 16 -11.92 32.08 -7.04
CA ILE A 16 -12.17 31.17 -5.92
C ILE A 16 -12.79 29.86 -6.42
N ALA A 17 -13.75 29.91 -7.34
CA ALA A 17 -14.36 28.72 -7.92
C ALA A 17 -13.34 27.86 -8.67
N VAL A 18 -12.44 28.46 -9.45
CA VAL A 18 -11.37 27.73 -10.16
C VAL A 18 -10.40 27.07 -9.18
N ILE A 19 -10.02 27.77 -8.11
CA ILE A 19 -9.13 27.20 -7.07
C ILE A 19 -9.80 26.02 -6.37
N ILE A 20 -11.08 26.11 -6.03
CA ILE A 20 -11.85 25.03 -5.40
C ILE A 20 -11.90 23.82 -6.33
N VAL A 21 -12.21 23.99 -7.61
CA VAL A 21 -12.26 22.91 -8.60
C VAL A 21 -10.87 22.26 -8.74
N PHE A 22 -9.80 23.05 -8.78
CA PHE A 22 -8.43 22.54 -8.86
C PHE A 22 -8.05 21.73 -7.62
N ILE A 23 -8.42 22.18 -6.42
CA ILE A 23 -8.18 21.45 -5.16
C ILE A 23 -8.99 20.14 -5.16
N ILE A 24 -10.26 20.17 -5.53
CA ILE A 24 -11.10 18.97 -5.59
C ILE A 24 -10.54 17.97 -6.60
N GLN A 25 -10.13 18.41 -7.79
CA GLN A 25 -9.52 17.52 -8.79
C GLN A 25 -8.21 16.91 -8.32
N ASN A 26 -7.37 17.66 -7.60
CA ASN A 26 -6.14 17.12 -7.03
C ASN A 26 -6.42 16.11 -5.90
N ILE A 27 -7.44 16.32 -5.07
CA ILE A 27 -7.83 15.38 -4.01
C ILE A 27 -8.44 14.10 -4.61
N VAL A 28 -9.31 14.23 -5.60
CA VAL A 28 -9.98 13.09 -6.25
C VAL A 28 -9.03 12.29 -7.13
N ASN A 29 -8.09 12.95 -7.79
CA ASN A 29 -7.13 12.32 -8.72
C ASN A 29 -5.81 11.92 -8.06
N THR A 30 -5.65 12.06 -6.75
CA THR A 30 -4.49 11.50 -6.05
C THR A 30 -4.60 9.97 -6.11
N PRO A 31 -3.74 9.28 -6.89
CA PRO A 31 -3.81 7.83 -6.98
C PRO A 31 -3.53 7.25 -5.60
N LYS A 32 -4.50 6.58 -5.02
CA LYS A 32 -4.28 5.77 -3.80
C LYS A 32 -3.72 4.42 -4.22
N GLY A 33 -2.90 3.81 -3.38
CA GLY A 33 -2.51 2.42 -3.54
C GLY A 33 -3.77 1.57 -3.55
N GLY A 34 -3.95 0.75 -4.59
CA GLY A 34 -5.12 -0.12 -4.73
C GLY A 34 -4.79 -1.53 -4.28
N VAL A 35 -5.54 -2.07 -3.31
CA VAL A 35 -5.51 -3.50 -3.01
C VAL A 35 -6.72 -4.12 -3.69
N CYS A 36 -6.46 -4.87 -4.76
CA CYS A 36 -7.53 -5.48 -5.58
C CYS A 36 -8.07 -6.77 -4.97
N ILE A 37 -7.45 -7.31 -3.93
CA ILE A 37 -7.85 -8.55 -3.27
C ILE A 37 -8.41 -8.27 -1.87
N GLU A 38 -9.50 -8.95 -1.51
CA GLU A 38 -10.09 -8.84 -0.19
C GLU A 38 -9.26 -9.57 0.86
N GLU A 39 -8.84 -10.80 0.57
CA GLU A 39 -8.05 -11.65 1.45
C GLU A 39 -6.83 -12.23 0.75
N GLY A 40 -5.71 -12.32 1.51
CA GLY A 40 -4.56 -13.10 1.12
C GLY A 40 -4.81 -14.60 1.38
N ARG A 41 -4.07 -15.46 0.68
CA ARG A 41 -4.16 -16.92 0.84
C ARG A 41 -2.95 -17.47 1.58
N ILE A 42 -3.16 -18.56 2.31
CA ILE A 42 -2.10 -19.36 2.93
C ILE A 42 -1.90 -20.58 2.06
N VAL A 43 -0.68 -20.76 1.58
CA VAL A 43 -0.31 -21.87 0.70
C VAL A 43 0.41 -22.93 1.53
N ASN A 44 -0.08 -24.17 1.47
CA ASN A 44 0.38 -25.36 2.17
C ASN A 44 0.08 -25.31 3.67
N ASP A 45 0.99 -24.74 4.48
CA ASP A 45 0.90 -24.66 5.92
C ASP A 45 1.19 -23.23 6.39
N SER A 46 0.57 -22.82 7.49
CA SER A 46 0.83 -21.56 8.14
C SER A 46 2.00 -21.61 9.14
N ALA A 47 2.52 -22.79 9.48
CA ALA A 47 3.64 -22.93 10.40
C ALA A 47 4.86 -22.09 9.97
N PRO A 48 5.60 -21.47 10.89
CA PRO A 48 5.45 -21.54 12.35
C PRO A 48 4.34 -20.63 12.93
N PHE A 49 3.58 -19.93 12.10
CA PHE A 49 2.54 -18.99 12.50
C PHE A 49 1.16 -19.65 12.48
N THR A 50 0.25 -19.10 13.26
CA THR A 50 -1.18 -19.40 13.14
C THR A 50 -1.76 -18.64 11.94
N SER A 51 -2.87 -19.13 11.40
CA SER A 51 -3.57 -18.43 10.31
C SER A 51 -4.01 -17.01 10.70
N LEU A 52 -4.28 -16.76 11.98
CA LEU A 52 -4.61 -15.42 12.49
C LEU A 52 -3.39 -14.50 12.41
N GLU A 53 -2.23 -14.93 12.87
CA GLU A 53 -1.00 -14.14 12.81
C GLU A 53 -0.60 -13.80 11.37
N VAL A 54 -0.79 -14.74 10.43
CA VAL A 54 -0.55 -14.49 9.00
C VAL A 54 -1.53 -13.43 8.47
N LYS A 55 -2.81 -13.52 8.82
CA LYS A 55 -3.82 -12.53 8.43
C LYS A 55 -3.57 -11.15 9.03
N ASP A 56 -3.07 -11.08 10.27
CA ASP A 56 -2.66 -9.81 10.89
C ASP A 56 -1.50 -9.15 10.13
N ALA A 57 -0.48 -9.92 9.76
CA ALA A 57 0.62 -9.41 8.95
C ALA A 57 0.15 -8.95 7.55
N MET A 58 -0.75 -9.68 6.92
CA MET A 58 -1.37 -9.29 5.65
C MET A 58 -2.18 -7.99 5.77
N SER A 59 -2.89 -7.79 6.87
CA SER A 59 -3.65 -6.57 7.14
C SER A 59 -2.73 -5.36 7.32
N GLU A 60 -1.60 -5.54 8.00
CA GLU A 60 -0.59 -4.50 8.13
C GLU A 60 0.03 -4.15 6.76
N LEU A 61 0.35 -5.16 5.95
CA LEU A 61 0.83 -4.93 4.59
C LEU A 61 -0.17 -4.11 3.75
N LYS A 62 -1.46 -4.45 3.79
CA LYS A 62 -2.51 -3.69 3.08
C LYS A 62 -2.51 -2.22 3.51
N SER A 63 -2.45 -1.96 4.83
CA SER A 63 -2.42 -0.60 5.38
C SER A 63 -1.20 0.20 4.92
N ILE A 64 -0.01 -0.41 4.90
CA ILE A 64 1.22 0.22 4.42
C ILE A 64 1.13 0.48 2.91
N PHE A 65 0.64 -0.50 2.15
CA PHE A 65 0.56 -0.40 0.70
C PHE A 65 -0.39 0.72 0.25
N GLU A 66 -1.57 0.81 0.84
CA GLU A 66 -2.53 1.87 0.55
C GLU A 66 -1.98 3.28 0.82
N LYS A 67 -1.14 3.43 1.84
CA LYS A 67 -0.56 4.72 2.22
C LYS A 67 0.65 5.12 1.36
N SER A 68 1.44 4.15 0.92
CA SER A 68 2.79 4.42 0.41
C SER A 68 2.98 4.09 -1.07
N TYR A 69 2.09 3.29 -1.69
CA TYR A 69 2.25 2.79 -3.04
C TYR A 69 1.14 3.27 -3.99
N ALA A 70 0.91 4.58 -3.98
CA ALA A 70 -0.12 5.22 -4.82
C ALA A 70 0.09 4.92 -6.31
N GLY A 71 -0.98 4.46 -6.98
CA GLY A 71 -0.93 4.08 -8.39
C GLY A 71 -0.41 2.67 -8.67
N CYS A 72 -0.11 1.89 -7.62
CA CYS A 72 0.13 0.45 -7.71
C CYS A 72 -1.09 -0.32 -7.20
N SER A 73 -1.20 -1.59 -7.56
CA SER A 73 -2.22 -2.50 -7.03
C SER A 73 -1.61 -3.86 -6.69
N ILE A 74 -2.10 -4.47 -5.62
CA ILE A 74 -1.84 -5.87 -5.31
C ILE A 74 -2.95 -6.69 -5.95
N SER A 75 -2.60 -7.60 -6.86
CA SER A 75 -3.55 -8.50 -7.52
C SER A 75 -3.59 -9.89 -6.90
N ASP A 76 -2.56 -10.26 -6.13
CA ASP A 76 -2.50 -11.49 -5.33
C ASP A 76 -1.59 -11.28 -4.13
N MET A 77 -1.89 -11.93 -3.00
CA MET A 77 -1.10 -11.91 -1.78
C MET A 77 -1.12 -13.29 -1.14
N TRP A 78 0.04 -13.80 -0.74
CA TRP A 78 0.09 -15.11 -0.12
C TRP A 78 1.22 -15.22 0.90
N TYR A 79 1.05 -16.19 1.79
CA TYR A 79 2.07 -16.72 2.68
C TYR A 79 2.37 -18.16 2.31
N THR A 80 3.63 -18.53 2.36
CA THR A 80 4.08 -19.94 2.30
C THR A 80 5.15 -20.15 3.35
N GLN A 81 5.18 -21.34 3.94
CA GLN A 81 6.22 -21.71 4.90
C GLN A 81 7.62 -21.67 4.30
N THR A 82 7.74 -21.97 3.03
CA THR A 82 8.99 -21.95 2.26
C THR A 82 9.07 -20.69 1.41
N GLY A 83 10.28 -20.28 1.04
CA GLY A 83 10.49 -19.18 0.09
C GLY A 83 10.75 -17.81 0.71
N GLY A 84 10.97 -17.73 2.02
CA GLY A 84 11.31 -16.49 2.72
C GLY A 84 11.95 -16.72 4.08
N GLU A 85 12.19 -15.61 4.78
CA GLU A 85 12.64 -15.66 6.17
C GLU A 85 11.41 -15.81 7.07
N ASN A 86 11.16 -17.04 7.53
CA ASN A 86 10.03 -17.35 8.40
C ASN A 86 10.54 -18.06 9.65
N TYR A 87 10.41 -17.40 10.80
CA TYR A 87 10.66 -18.02 12.10
C TYR A 87 9.84 -17.38 13.18
N LYS A 88 9.60 -18.13 14.25
CA LYS A 88 8.90 -17.66 15.44
C LYS A 88 9.60 -18.19 16.69
N THR A 89 9.92 -17.25 17.60
CA THR A 89 10.39 -17.52 18.95
C THR A 89 9.55 -16.75 19.97
N ALA A 90 9.75 -16.97 21.25
CA ALA A 90 9.03 -16.22 22.28
C ALA A 90 9.34 -14.71 22.28
N SER A 91 10.52 -14.31 21.80
CA SER A 91 10.98 -12.92 21.86
C SER A 91 11.14 -12.24 20.51
N ASP A 92 11.07 -13.00 19.40
CA ASP A 92 11.24 -12.46 18.07
C ASP A 92 10.54 -13.35 17.03
N SER A 93 9.93 -12.74 16.05
CA SER A 93 9.24 -13.44 14.98
C SER A 93 9.44 -12.69 13.67
N LYS A 94 9.70 -13.43 12.59
CA LYS A 94 9.87 -12.87 11.26
C LYS A 94 9.02 -13.64 10.25
N ILE A 95 8.23 -12.93 9.47
CA ILE A 95 7.36 -13.48 8.44
C ILE A 95 7.63 -12.83 7.08
N THR A 96 7.65 -13.62 6.04
CA THR A 96 7.70 -13.14 4.66
C THR A 96 6.35 -13.33 3.99
N LEU A 97 5.77 -12.24 3.55
CA LEU A 97 4.60 -12.23 2.70
C LEU A 97 5.00 -12.02 1.24
N HIS A 98 4.26 -12.61 0.35
CA HIS A 98 4.48 -12.54 -1.09
C HIS A 98 3.30 -11.84 -1.75
N THR A 99 3.59 -11.04 -2.77
CA THR A 99 2.53 -10.37 -3.54
C THR A 99 2.83 -10.34 -5.02
N LYS A 100 1.76 -10.35 -5.80
CA LYS A 100 1.79 -9.93 -7.19
C LYS A 100 1.37 -8.47 -7.27
N ILE A 101 2.27 -7.61 -7.77
CA ILE A 101 2.06 -6.17 -7.86
C ILE A 101 2.00 -5.74 -9.31
N ILE A 102 1.04 -4.90 -9.63
CA ILE A 102 0.92 -4.20 -10.90
C ILE A 102 1.14 -2.72 -10.64
N THR A 103 2.11 -2.12 -11.32
CA THR A 103 2.43 -0.69 -11.19
C THR A 103 1.77 0.12 -12.29
N GLY A 104 1.39 1.35 -11.95
CA GLY A 104 0.88 2.32 -12.92
C GLY A 104 1.99 3.05 -13.67
N ASN A 105 1.64 4.21 -14.24
CA ASN A 105 2.52 5.00 -15.09
C ASN A 105 3.58 5.83 -14.34
N LYS A 106 3.59 5.80 -13.00
CA LYS A 106 4.56 6.48 -12.16
C LYS A 106 5.53 5.49 -11.55
N LYS A 107 6.80 5.90 -11.41
CA LYS A 107 7.79 5.14 -10.66
C LYS A 107 7.52 5.33 -9.17
N ILE A 108 7.46 4.25 -8.42
CA ILE A 108 7.26 4.24 -6.96
C ILE A 108 8.40 3.48 -6.30
N GLY A 109 9.22 4.19 -5.53
CA GLY A 109 10.35 3.61 -4.82
C GLY A 109 11.27 2.82 -5.77
N LYS A 110 11.45 1.53 -5.47
CA LYS A 110 12.26 0.58 -6.26
C LYS A 110 11.51 0.00 -7.47
N MET A 111 10.20 0.22 -7.59
CA MET A 111 9.36 -0.36 -8.64
C MET A 111 9.39 0.47 -9.91
N ASN A 112 9.52 -0.18 -11.05
CA ASN A 112 9.41 0.45 -12.36
C ASN A 112 7.95 0.76 -12.69
N ARG A 113 7.73 1.77 -13.55
CA ARG A 113 6.41 2.09 -14.07
C ARG A 113 5.92 1.03 -15.07
N ASN A 114 4.61 0.82 -15.12
CA ASN A 114 3.94 -0.10 -16.07
C ASN A 114 4.56 -1.52 -16.02
N ALA A 115 4.90 -1.99 -14.82
CA ALA A 115 5.53 -3.29 -14.61
C ALA A 115 4.62 -4.20 -13.79
N THR A 116 4.85 -5.51 -13.92
CA THR A 116 4.25 -6.54 -13.09
C THR A 116 5.34 -7.30 -12.38
N TYR A 117 5.23 -7.38 -11.07
CA TYR A 117 6.09 -8.16 -10.19
C TYR A 117 5.29 -9.36 -9.69
N ASN A 118 5.69 -10.56 -10.08
CA ASN A 118 4.93 -11.78 -9.75
C ASN A 118 5.24 -12.34 -8.36
N ASP A 119 6.35 -11.94 -7.75
CA ASP A 119 6.76 -12.36 -6.41
C ASP A 119 7.54 -11.23 -5.73
N TRP A 120 6.84 -10.19 -5.30
CA TRP A 120 7.42 -9.15 -4.47
C TRP A 120 7.31 -9.57 -3.01
N LYS A 121 8.46 -9.63 -2.31
CA LYS A 121 8.56 -10.09 -0.93
C LYS A 121 8.49 -8.93 0.04
N TRP A 122 7.81 -9.14 1.14
CA TRP A 122 7.66 -8.21 2.25
C TRP A 122 8.04 -8.93 3.53
N ILE A 123 9.10 -8.49 4.17
CA ILE A 123 9.59 -9.10 5.40
C ILE A 123 9.13 -8.24 6.57
N PHE A 124 8.32 -8.84 7.43
CA PHE A 124 7.86 -8.24 8.67
C PHE A 124 8.53 -8.88 9.87
N GLN A 125 8.75 -8.09 10.90
CA GLN A 125 9.27 -8.53 12.19
C GLN A 125 8.34 -8.08 13.32
N LYS A 126 8.27 -8.90 14.36
CA LYS A 126 7.58 -8.63 15.61
C LYS A 126 8.50 -9.04 16.76
N THR A 127 8.82 -8.11 17.67
CA THR A 127 9.83 -8.27 18.73
C THR A 127 9.28 -8.82 20.03
N ASP A 128 7.97 -9.04 20.13
CA ASP A 128 7.28 -9.71 21.24
C ASP A 128 5.97 -10.33 20.76
N GLU A 129 5.39 -11.24 21.53
CA GLU A 129 4.14 -11.93 21.15
C GLU A 129 2.94 -11.00 20.98
N ASN A 130 2.90 -9.89 21.73
CA ASN A 130 1.84 -8.89 21.71
C ASN A 130 2.19 -7.69 20.83
N GLY A 131 3.39 -7.67 20.25
CA GLY A 131 3.88 -6.63 19.37
C GLY A 131 3.14 -6.57 18.03
N LYS A 132 3.22 -5.43 17.41
CA LYS A 132 2.72 -5.26 16.03
C LYS A 132 3.77 -5.67 15.01
N TRP A 133 3.31 -6.19 13.88
CA TRP A 133 4.16 -6.44 12.74
C TRP A 133 4.74 -5.12 12.20
N GLN A 134 6.04 -5.08 11.99
CA GLN A 134 6.78 -3.95 11.42
C GLN A 134 7.46 -4.38 10.15
N LEU A 135 7.25 -3.64 9.07
CA LEU A 135 7.95 -3.88 7.81
C LEU A 135 9.43 -3.52 7.96
N ILE A 136 10.32 -4.48 7.76
CA ILE A 136 11.77 -4.28 7.84
C ILE A 136 12.46 -4.30 6.48
N SER A 137 11.86 -4.97 5.50
CA SER A 137 12.41 -5.04 4.14
C SER A 137 11.34 -5.38 3.12
N ASP A 138 11.51 -4.90 1.91
CA ASP A 138 10.74 -5.28 0.74
C ASP A 138 11.62 -5.40 -0.50
N GLY A 139 11.24 -6.22 -1.45
CA GLY A 139 11.97 -6.36 -2.69
C GLY A 139 11.50 -7.48 -3.60
N TYR A 140 11.95 -7.39 -4.84
CA TYR A 140 11.78 -8.42 -5.86
C TYR A 140 13.05 -9.25 -5.95
N THR A 141 12.89 -10.57 -5.89
CA THR A 141 13.96 -11.52 -6.23
C THR A 141 13.55 -12.15 -7.56
N PRO A 142 14.29 -11.92 -8.64
CA PRO A 142 13.97 -12.51 -9.95
C PRO A 142 14.08 -14.01 -9.95
#